data_001f82a0bae853a0769089274c1077a6
#
_entry.id   001f82a0bae853a0769089274c1077a6
#
_cell.length_a   1.000
_cell.length_b   1.000
_cell.length_c   1.000
_cell.angle_alpha   90.00
_cell.angle_beta   90.00
_cell.angle_gamma   90.00
#
_symmetry.space_group_name_H-M   'P 1'
#
loop_
_entity.id
_entity.type
_entity.pdbx_description
1 polymer ?
#
loop_
_entity_poly.entity_id
_entity_poly.type
_entity_poly.pdbx_seq_one_letter_code
_entity_poly.pdbx_strand_id
1 'polypeptide(L)'
;MYLTFNTKKRQEIIDISEEVEKCRAAAGITEGMVLVSAMHISASVFVNDHEPGLWKDILDWLENRIAPWSPDDYRHNTGTGEDNAAAHLRSLTIGHEVIVPVTNGKLDFGPWQRVFYGEWDGQRPKRVLLKAMGE
;
A
#
# COMPACT_ATOMS: atom_id res chain seq x y z
N MET A 1 15.30 2.22 3.98
CA MET A 1 14.73 3.38 3.26
C MET A 1 13.30 3.61 3.70
N TYR A 2 12.97 4.84 4.02
CA TYR A 2 11.59 5.21 4.35
C TYR A 2 11.03 6.16 3.30
N LEU A 3 9.79 5.93 2.92
CA LEU A 3 8.97 6.89 2.18
C LEU A 3 7.92 7.47 3.13
N THR A 4 7.56 8.73 2.93
CA THR A 4 6.48 9.36 3.68
C THR A 4 5.42 9.84 2.71
N PHE A 5 4.18 9.46 2.96
CA PHE A 5 3.02 9.89 2.18
C PHE A 5 2.11 10.76 3.04
N ASN A 6 1.75 11.90 2.52
CA ASN A 6 0.74 12.77 3.09
C ASN A 6 -0.23 13.12 1.96
N THR A 7 -1.21 12.26 1.75
CA THR A 7 -2.12 12.37 0.62
C THR A 7 -3.10 13.52 0.78
N LYS A 8 -3.48 14.14 -0.33
CA LYS A 8 -4.49 15.20 -0.35
C LYS A 8 -5.90 14.66 -0.21
N LYS A 9 -6.11 13.43 -0.67
CA LYS A 9 -7.39 12.72 -0.59
C LYS A 9 -7.37 11.76 0.59
N ARG A 10 -8.55 11.50 1.14
CA ARG A 10 -8.69 10.49 2.19
C ARG A 10 -8.33 9.10 1.69
N GLN A 11 -8.70 8.78 0.43
CA GLN A 11 -8.40 7.51 -0.21
C GLN A 11 -7.66 7.76 -1.51
N GLU A 12 -6.56 7.05 -1.70
CA GLU A 12 -5.72 7.22 -2.88
C GLU A 12 -4.88 5.97 -3.12
N ILE A 13 -4.68 5.62 -4.38
CA ILE A 13 -3.79 4.54 -4.80
C ILE A 13 -2.62 5.18 -5.54
N ILE A 14 -1.40 4.87 -5.12
CA ILE A 14 -0.17 5.46 -5.67
C ILE A 14 0.76 4.34 -6.13
N ASP A 15 1.20 4.39 -7.38
CA ASP A 15 2.24 3.48 -7.88
C ASP A 15 3.60 3.88 -7.31
N ILE A 16 4.23 2.98 -6.56
CA ILE A 16 5.52 3.20 -5.92
C ILE A 16 6.63 2.29 -6.47
N SER A 17 6.40 1.68 -7.62
CA SER A 17 7.36 0.73 -8.20
C SER A 17 8.73 1.35 -8.45
N GLU A 18 8.78 2.62 -8.87
CA GLU A 18 10.04 3.33 -9.10
C GLU A 18 10.82 3.52 -7.79
N GLU A 19 10.12 3.76 -6.68
CA GLU A 19 10.75 3.89 -5.36
C GLU A 19 11.32 2.55 -4.89
N VAL A 20 10.63 1.45 -5.19
CA VAL A 20 11.14 0.11 -4.90
C VAL A 20 12.42 -0.17 -5.69
N GLU A 21 12.46 0.18 -6.98
CA GLU A 21 13.68 0.05 -7.80
C GLU A 21 14.81 0.94 -7.28
N LYS A 22 14.53 2.15 -6.84
CA LYS A 22 15.56 3.01 -6.23
C LYS A 22 16.17 2.36 -4.99
N CYS A 23 15.35 1.71 -4.16
CA CYS A 23 15.85 0.98 -3.00
C CYS A 23 16.75 -0.18 -3.40
N ARG A 24 16.34 -1.00 -4.37
CA ARG A 24 17.17 -2.09 -4.92
C ARG A 24 18.50 -1.57 -5.46
N ALA A 25 18.44 -0.54 -6.29
CA ALA A 25 19.63 0.03 -6.93
C ALA A 25 20.61 0.61 -5.89
N ALA A 26 20.10 1.34 -4.90
CA ALA A 26 20.92 1.91 -3.82
C ALA A 26 21.60 0.83 -2.99
N ALA A 27 20.94 -0.31 -2.77
CA ALA A 27 21.52 -1.46 -2.07
C ALA A 27 22.47 -2.28 -2.94
N GLY A 28 22.42 -2.10 -4.26
CA GLY A 28 23.30 -2.80 -5.22
C GLY A 28 23.05 -4.29 -5.33
N ILE A 29 21.89 -4.80 -4.90
CA ILE A 29 21.63 -6.24 -4.97
C ILE A 29 21.23 -6.67 -6.38
N THR A 30 21.71 -7.85 -6.77
CA THR A 30 21.39 -8.47 -8.06
C THR A 30 20.54 -9.73 -7.90
N GLU A 31 20.60 -10.38 -6.75
CA GLU A 31 19.80 -11.53 -6.37
C GLU A 31 19.29 -11.33 -4.95
N GLY A 32 17.99 -11.48 -4.75
CA GLY A 32 17.40 -11.35 -3.43
C GLY A 32 15.97 -10.84 -3.49
N MET A 33 15.65 -9.89 -2.63
CA MET A 33 14.29 -9.37 -2.50
C MET A 33 14.25 -7.97 -1.92
N VAL A 34 13.17 -7.25 -2.14
CA VAL A 34 12.85 -5.99 -1.49
C VAL A 34 11.55 -6.14 -0.71
N LEU A 35 11.62 -5.95 0.60
CA LEU A 35 10.43 -5.84 1.45
C LEU A 35 9.87 -4.43 1.33
N VAL A 36 8.56 -4.31 1.15
CA VAL A 36 7.84 -3.03 1.14
C VAL A 36 6.71 -3.12 2.14
N SER A 37 6.76 -2.32 3.21
CA SER A 37 5.84 -2.45 4.34
C SER A 37 5.23 -1.10 4.72
N ALA A 38 3.90 -1.00 4.67
CA ALA A 38 3.18 0.16 5.19
C ALA A 38 3.21 0.12 6.72
N MET A 39 3.70 1.20 7.33
CA MET A 39 3.89 1.32 8.77
C MET A 39 2.71 2.01 9.42
N HIS A 40 1.49 1.66 9.01
CA HIS A 40 0.27 2.24 9.54
C HIS A 40 -0.92 1.28 9.38
N ILE A 41 -1.82 1.34 10.35
CA ILE A 41 -2.99 0.45 10.43
C ILE A 41 -4.15 0.83 9.51
N SER A 42 -4.04 1.95 8.78
CA SER A 42 -5.06 2.41 7.81
C SER A 42 -4.47 2.63 6.41
N ALA A 43 -3.38 1.95 6.10
CA ALA A 43 -2.73 1.96 4.80
C ALA A 43 -2.35 0.54 4.39
N SER A 44 -2.05 0.37 3.10
CA SER A 44 -1.69 -0.94 2.53
C SER A 44 -0.57 -0.81 1.51
N VAL A 45 0.08 -1.94 1.24
CA VAL A 45 0.94 -2.13 0.08
C VAL A 45 0.46 -3.39 -0.64
N PHE A 46 0.32 -3.31 -1.96
CA PHE A 46 -0.14 -4.44 -2.75
C PHE A 46 0.45 -4.41 -4.17
N VAL A 47 0.36 -5.53 -4.86
CA VAL A 47 0.85 -5.68 -6.23
C VAL A 47 -0.34 -5.93 -7.15
N ASN A 48 -0.47 -5.13 -8.20
CA ASN A 48 -1.50 -5.29 -9.22
C ASN A 48 -1.15 -4.46 -10.46
N ASP A 49 -2.10 -4.30 -11.36
CA ASP A 49 -1.93 -3.62 -12.62
C ASP A 49 -2.05 -2.10 -12.48
N HIS A 50 -1.22 -1.38 -13.22
CA HIS A 50 -1.29 0.08 -13.33
C HIS A 50 -2.31 0.47 -14.40
N GLU A 51 -3.59 0.44 -14.02
CA GLU A 51 -4.69 0.81 -14.90
C GLU A 51 -5.73 1.61 -14.10
N PRO A 52 -6.01 2.87 -14.48
CA PRO A 52 -6.88 3.75 -13.68
C PRO A 52 -8.32 3.26 -13.51
N GLY A 53 -8.87 2.53 -14.47
CA GLY A 53 -10.20 1.92 -14.35
C GLY A 53 -10.24 0.87 -13.25
N LEU A 54 -9.20 0.04 -13.17
CA LEU A 54 -9.05 -0.95 -12.11
C LEU A 54 -8.94 -0.28 -10.73
N TRP A 55 -8.24 0.83 -10.63
CA TRP A 55 -8.12 1.55 -9.36
C TRP A 55 -9.48 2.03 -8.85
N LYS A 56 -10.33 2.53 -9.75
CA LYS A 56 -11.71 2.89 -9.42
C LYS A 56 -12.53 1.68 -9.00
N ASP A 57 -12.35 0.56 -9.69
CA ASP A 57 -13.02 -0.69 -9.33
C ASP A 57 -12.59 -1.18 -7.94
N ILE A 58 -11.31 -1.07 -7.60
CA ILE A 58 -10.80 -1.44 -6.28
C ILE A 58 -11.44 -0.56 -5.19
N LEU A 59 -11.47 0.76 -5.40
CA LEU A 59 -12.08 1.69 -4.44
C LEU A 59 -13.57 1.43 -4.28
N ASP A 60 -14.29 1.20 -5.36
CA ASP A 60 -15.72 0.88 -5.33
C ASP A 60 -15.99 -0.47 -4.64
N TRP A 61 -15.16 -1.46 -4.92
CA TRP A 61 -15.26 -2.77 -4.28
C TRP A 61 -15.05 -2.68 -2.76
N LEU A 62 -14.03 -1.93 -2.33
CA LEU A 62 -13.77 -1.70 -0.91
C LEU A 62 -14.94 -0.99 -0.24
N GLU A 63 -15.49 0.05 -0.88
CA GLU A 63 -16.62 0.82 -0.33
C GLU A 63 -17.92 0.03 -0.31
N ASN A 64 -18.23 -0.71 -1.37
CA ASN A 64 -19.54 -1.32 -1.53
C ASN A 64 -19.62 -2.76 -1.01
N ARG A 65 -18.48 -3.46 -0.92
CA ARG A 65 -18.47 -4.90 -0.63
C ARG A 65 -17.67 -5.30 0.60
N ILE A 66 -16.63 -4.53 0.95
CA ILE A 66 -15.69 -4.91 2.01
C ILE A 66 -15.96 -4.10 3.28
N ALA A 67 -15.79 -2.78 3.22
CA ALA A 67 -15.91 -1.93 4.39
C ALA A 67 -16.46 -0.55 3.99
N PRO A 68 -17.80 -0.41 3.93
CA PRO A 68 -18.43 0.89 3.65
C PRO A 68 -17.99 1.93 4.68
N TRP A 69 -17.74 3.16 4.23
CA TRP A 69 -17.44 4.25 5.14
C TRP A 69 -18.71 4.63 5.88
N SER A 70 -18.71 4.44 7.20
CA SER A 70 -19.87 4.70 8.05
C SER A 70 -19.40 5.17 9.42
N PRO A 71 -19.41 6.49 9.68
CA PRO A 71 -18.90 7.04 10.93
C PRO A 71 -19.61 6.52 12.19
N ASP A 72 -20.88 6.16 12.07
CA ASP A 72 -21.73 5.88 13.23
C ASP A 72 -21.99 4.40 13.51
N ASP A 73 -21.63 3.50 12.58
CA ASP A 73 -22.09 2.10 12.66
C ASP A 73 -21.07 1.10 13.20
N TYR A 74 -19.77 1.41 13.18
CA TYR A 74 -18.74 0.50 13.65
C TYR A 74 -18.49 0.67 15.15
N ARG A 75 -18.27 -0.44 15.83
CA ARG A 75 -17.93 -0.43 17.27
C ARG A 75 -16.66 0.36 17.57
N HIS A 76 -15.67 0.26 16.70
CA HIS A 76 -14.43 1.05 16.82
C HIS A 76 -14.72 2.55 16.86
N ASN A 77 -15.60 3.02 15.97
CA ASN A 77 -15.95 4.43 15.89
C ASN A 77 -16.71 4.91 17.14
N THR A 78 -17.70 4.15 17.57
CA THR A 78 -18.49 4.51 18.76
C THR A 78 -17.68 4.38 20.05
N GLY A 79 -16.74 3.43 20.12
CA GLY A 79 -15.91 3.21 21.30
C GLY A 79 -14.75 4.18 21.46
N THR A 80 -14.26 4.78 20.36
CA THR A 80 -13.09 5.68 20.38
C THR A 80 -13.43 7.13 20.05
N GLY A 81 -14.59 7.38 19.46
CA GLY A 81 -14.92 8.70 18.91
C GLY A 81 -14.28 9.00 17.56
N GLU A 82 -13.58 8.03 16.95
CA GLU A 82 -13.02 8.14 15.60
C GLU A 82 -14.06 7.75 14.53
N ASP A 83 -13.73 7.92 13.26
CA ASP A 83 -14.64 7.65 12.14
C ASP A 83 -14.10 6.66 11.13
N ASN A 84 -12.97 6.01 11.43
CA ASN A 84 -12.11 5.35 10.44
C ASN A 84 -12.03 3.82 10.53
N ALA A 85 -13.00 3.18 11.17
CA ALA A 85 -13.02 1.71 11.24
C ALA A 85 -12.93 1.05 9.86
N ALA A 86 -13.62 1.62 8.85
CA ALA A 86 -13.57 1.12 7.49
C ALA A 86 -12.14 1.10 6.93
N ALA A 87 -11.34 2.12 7.23
CA ALA A 87 -9.96 2.17 6.79
C ALA A 87 -9.10 1.05 7.39
N HIS A 88 -9.31 0.73 8.67
CA HIS A 88 -8.61 -0.39 9.32
C HIS A 88 -8.99 -1.72 8.68
N LEU A 89 -10.26 -1.93 8.36
CA LEU A 89 -10.74 -3.16 7.73
C LEU A 89 -10.25 -3.30 6.29
N ARG A 90 -10.14 -2.22 5.56
CA ARG A 90 -9.54 -2.20 4.21
C ARG A 90 -8.06 -2.54 4.27
N SER A 91 -7.33 -1.95 5.21
CA SER A 91 -5.91 -2.27 5.45
C SER A 91 -5.73 -3.75 5.79
N LEU A 92 -6.57 -4.28 6.67
CA LEU A 92 -6.53 -5.70 7.04
C LEU A 92 -6.81 -6.62 5.85
N THR A 93 -7.75 -6.24 4.99
CA THR A 93 -8.18 -7.05 3.83
C THR A 93 -7.12 -7.06 2.74
N ILE A 94 -6.59 -5.90 2.38
CA ILE A 94 -5.57 -5.75 1.31
C ILE A 94 -4.20 -6.21 1.80
N GLY A 95 -3.88 -5.96 3.06
CA GLY A 95 -2.58 -6.25 3.64
C GLY A 95 -1.67 -5.04 3.67
N HIS A 96 -0.61 -5.14 4.49
CA HIS A 96 0.28 -4.01 4.75
C HIS A 96 1.66 -4.16 4.10
N GLU A 97 2.00 -5.32 3.54
CA GLU A 97 3.34 -5.52 2.98
C GLU A 97 3.38 -6.53 1.85
N VAL A 98 4.40 -6.35 1.00
CA VAL A 98 4.74 -7.28 -0.06
C VAL A 98 6.24 -7.51 -0.09
N ILE A 99 6.65 -8.62 -0.69
CA ILE A 99 8.04 -8.92 -1.01
C ILE A 99 8.15 -9.00 -2.52
N VAL A 100 9.08 -8.23 -3.08
CA VAL A 100 9.35 -8.21 -4.52
C VAL A 100 10.66 -8.94 -4.78
N PRO A 101 10.67 -10.01 -5.59
CA PRO A 101 11.90 -10.71 -5.92
C PRO A 101 12.83 -9.82 -6.77
N VAL A 102 14.13 -10.05 -6.60
CA VAL A 102 15.19 -9.44 -7.42
C VAL A 102 15.95 -10.55 -8.11
N THR A 103 16.04 -10.48 -9.44
CA THR A 103 16.73 -11.48 -10.26
C THR A 103 17.56 -10.76 -11.32
N ASN A 104 18.82 -11.13 -11.46
CA ASN A 104 19.72 -10.54 -12.46
C ASN A 104 19.75 -9.00 -12.44
N GLY A 105 19.75 -8.42 -11.25
CA GLY A 105 19.81 -6.97 -11.07
C GLY A 105 18.55 -6.19 -11.39
N LYS A 106 17.41 -6.87 -11.42
CA LYS A 106 16.11 -6.25 -11.72
C LYS A 106 15.04 -6.71 -10.75
N LEU A 107 14.05 -5.88 -10.50
CA LEU A 107 12.82 -6.33 -9.86
C LEU A 107 12.16 -7.36 -10.79
N ASP A 108 11.87 -8.54 -10.26
CA ASP A 108 11.35 -9.66 -11.05
C ASP A 108 9.83 -9.68 -10.98
N PHE A 109 9.22 -8.93 -11.90
CA PHE A 109 7.77 -8.82 -12.02
C PHE A 109 7.24 -9.62 -13.20
N GLY A 110 6.02 -10.11 -13.08
CA GLY A 110 5.22 -10.42 -14.25
C GLY A 110 4.95 -9.14 -15.06
N PRO A 111 4.56 -9.25 -16.34
CA PRO A 111 4.52 -8.10 -17.26
C PRO A 111 3.59 -6.96 -16.82
N TRP A 112 2.59 -7.23 -15.99
CA TRP A 112 1.61 -6.23 -15.55
C TRP A 112 1.69 -5.91 -14.07
N GLN A 113 2.64 -6.50 -13.34
CA GLN A 113 2.77 -6.26 -11.92
C GLN A 113 3.47 -4.95 -11.62
N ARG A 114 2.86 -4.16 -10.74
CA ARG A 114 3.40 -2.93 -10.18
C ARG A 114 3.13 -2.93 -8.68
N VAL A 115 3.93 -2.21 -7.92
CA VAL A 115 3.73 -2.06 -6.47
C VAL A 115 2.96 -0.78 -6.20
N PHE A 116 1.93 -0.89 -5.37
CA PHE A 116 1.08 0.25 -5.00
C PHE A 116 1.07 0.47 -3.50
N TYR A 117 1.00 1.74 -3.13
CA TYR A 117 0.60 2.18 -1.81
C TYR A 117 -0.89 2.52 -1.85
N GLY A 118 -1.65 1.93 -0.93
CA GLY A 118 -3.06 2.24 -0.75
C GLY A 118 -3.29 3.05 0.51
N GLU A 119 -3.87 4.23 0.36
CA GLU A 119 -4.23 5.10 1.46
C GLU A 119 -5.73 5.01 1.72
N TRP A 120 -6.11 4.64 2.95
CA TRP A 120 -7.52 4.47 3.29
C TRP A 120 -8.03 5.53 4.26
N ASP A 121 -7.15 6.30 4.89
CA ASP A 121 -7.49 7.40 5.80
C ASP A 121 -6.39 8.48 5.77
N GLY A 122 -6.28 9.15 4.65
CA GLY A 122 -5.21 10.09 4.33
C GLY A 122 -5.29 11.44 5.02
N GLN A 123 -4.62 12.42 4.40
CA GLN A 123 -4.51 13.79 4.88
C GLN A 123 -3.68 13.91 6.17
N ARG A 124 -2.79 12.96 6.39
CA ARG A 124 -1.80 12.95 7.47
C ARG A 124 -0.59 12.11 7.08
N PRO A 125 0.61 12.38 7.63
CA PRO A 125 1.81 11.65 7.25
C PRO A 125 1.76 10.18 7.67
N LYS A 126 2.17 9.30 6.76
CA LYS A 126 2.34 7.87 7.02
C LYS A 126 3.61 7.39 6.32
N ARG A 127 4.27 6.41 6.92
CA ARG A 127 5.54 5.89 6.41
C ARG A 127 5.36 4.54 5.74
N VAL A 128 6.20 4.31 4.74
CA VAL A 128 6.41 3.00 4.14
C VAL A 128 7.89 2.66 4.28
N LEU A 129 8.18 1.51 4.83
CA LEU A 129 9.55 1.00 4.98
C LEU A 129 9.90 0.10 3.81
N LEU A 130 11.05 0.35 3.18
CA LEU A 130 11.62 -0.53 2.16
C LEU A 130 12.96 -1.08 2.66
N LYS A 131 13.14 -2.41 2.53
CA LYS A 131 14.39 -3.07 2.87
C LYS A 131 14.78 -4.03 1.76
N ALA A 132 15.97 -3.84 1.19
CA ALA A 132 16.55 -4.75 0.23
C ALA A 132 17.45 -5.76 0.93
N MET A 133 17.31 -7.04 0.60
CA MET A 133 18.09 -8.13 1.16
C MET A 133 18.57 -9.02 0.03
N GLY A 134 19.86 -9.37 0.05
CA GLY A 134 20.43 -10.23 -0.97
C GLY A 134 21.90 -9.92 -1.24
N GLU A 135 22.35 -10.37 -2.40
CA GLU A 135 23.76 -10.26 -2.85
C GLU A 135 23.92 -9.34 -4.06
#